data_a656b0c196815679996173182bca73e0
#
_entry.id   a656b0c196815679996173182bca73e0
#
_cell.length_a   1.000
_cell.length_b   1.000
_cell.length_c   1.000
_cell.angle_alpha   90.00
_cell.angle_beta   90.00
_cell.angle_gamma   90.00
#
_symmetry.space_group_name_H-M   'P 1'
#
loop_
_entity.id
_entity.type
_entity.pdbx_description
1 polymer ?
#
loop_
_entity_poly.entity_id
_entity_poly.type
_entity_poly.pdbx_seq_one_letter_code
_entity_poly.pdbx_strand_id
1 'polypeptide(L)'
;MALKCGIVGLPNVGKSTLFNCLSSAKAQSANFPFCTIEPNLGVITVPDERLNKLAEIVHPGRIVPATCEIVDIAGLVKGASKVEGLGNKFLGNIRECDAIIHVIRCFDDDNIVREGGMAVDPLEDKSIIDTELQLKDLETIDAQLSKQQKAAAAGNKDAKLMCTVLEAYKAVLEQGKNAREVTFESKDELQAAHDLFLLTTKPVLYVCNVDEASAKTGNEYSRRVEEMAAQEGAEAMVIAAKTEEDIASLETYEDKKMFLEELGLEQSGVNRLIKKAYALLNLETFITAGEMEVKAWTYHKGWKAPQCAGVIHTDFEKGFIRAEVIKYEDYIKYGSESAVREAGKLGIEGKDYVVQDGDIMHFRFNV
;
A
#
# COMPACT_ATOMS: atom_id res chain seq x y z
N MET A 1 12.93 2.08 -6.68
CA MET A 1 12.84 2.14 -5.21
C MET A 1 11.64 1.30 -4.81
N ALA A 2 11.72 0.59 -3.68
CA ALA A 2 10.55 -0.09 -3.14
C ALA A 2 9.53 0.95 -2.68
N LEU A 3 8.25 0.73 -2.98
CA LEU A 3 7.16 1.61 -2.56
C LEU A 3 6.79 1.35 -1.10
N LYS A 4 6.46 2.41 -0.38
CA LYS A 4 6.26 2.39 1.07
C LYS A 4 4.86 2.82 1.46
N CYS A 5 4.22 2.05 2.36
CA CYS A 5 3.01 2.49 3.07
C CYS A 5 3.39 3.00 4.47
N GLY A 6 2.94 4.20 4.82
CA GLY A 6 3.08 4.73 6.18
C GLY A 6 1.85 4.41 7.03
N ILE A 7 2.03 3.80 8.20
CA ILE A 7 0.94 3.62 9.16
C ILE A 7 0.86 4.86 10.05
N VAL A 8 -0.29 5.51 10.05
CA VAL A 8 -0.60 6.68 10.88
C VAL A 8 -1.83 6.43 11.75
N GLY A 9 -1.96 7.18 12.82
CA GLY A 9 -3.11 7.14 13.72
C GLY A 9 -2.80 7.89 15.00
N LEU A 10 -3.84 8.30 15.73
CA LEU A 10 -3.72 8.91 17.04
C LEU A 10 -3.11 7.94 18.06
N PRO A 11 -2.64 8.42 19.21
CA PRO A 11 -2.21 7.53 20.30
C PRO A 11 -3.32 6.56 20.72
N ASN A 12 -2.93 5.35 21.11
CA ASN A 12 -3.82 4.32 21.66
C ASN A 12 -4.93 3.79 20.74
N VAL A 13 -4.80 3.95 19.41
CA VAL A 13 -5.73 3.38 18.44
C VAL A 13 -5.41 1.92 18.04
N GLY A 14 -4.34 1.33 18.60
CA GLY A 14 -3.87 -0.03 18.24
C GLY A 14 -2.82 -0.07 17.12
N LYS A 15 -2.28 1.09 16.72
CA LYS A 15 -1.30 1.20 15.62
C LYS A 15 -0.06 0.33 15.85
N SER A 16 0.56 0.40 17.02
CA SER A 16 1.77 -0.37 17.34
C SER A 16 1.51 -1.87 17.43
N THR A 17 0.35 -2.28 17.98
CA THR A 17 -0.08 -3.68 17.98
C THR A 17 -0.18 -4.20 16.55
N LEU A 18 -0.85 -3.46 15.68
CA LEU A 18 -1.00 -3.82 14.27
C LEU A 18 0.35 -3.91 13.54
N PHE A 19 1.24 -2.94 13.78
CA PHE A 19 2.59 -2.95 13.19
C PHE A 19 3.42 -4.16 13.67
N ASN A 20 3.31 -4.52 14.95
CA ASN A 20 3.97 -5.70 15.49
C ASN A 20 3.43 -7.00 14.86
N CYS A 21 2.11 -7.12 14.65
CA CYS A 21 1.51 -8.25 13.95
C CYS A 21 2.03 -8.37 12.50
N LEU A 22 2.09 -7.25 11.79
CA LEU A 22 2.66 -7.17 10.45
C LEU A 22 4.14 -7.60 10.43
N SER A 23 4.93 -7.14 11.40
CA SER A 23 6.34 -7.48 11.52
C SER A 23 6.57 -8.95 11.93
N SER A 24 5.69 -9.53 12.73
CA SER A 24 5.73 -10.94 13.13
C SER A 24 5.39 -11.88 11.96
N ALA A 25 4.55 -11.47 11.04
CA ALA A 25 4.29 -12.20 9.80
C ALA A 25 5.57 -12.38 8.95
N LYS A 26 6.56 -11.49 9.10
CA LYS A 26 7.89 -11.61 8.50
C LYS A 26 8.71 -12.76 9.08
N ALA A 27 8.67 -12.99 10.39
CA ALA A 27 9.49 -14.00 11.05
C ALA A 27 9.16 -15.43 10.60
N GLN A 28 7.93 -15.67 10.16
CA GLN A 28 7.47 -16.98 9.69
C GLN A 28 7.82 -17.28 8.23
N SER A 29 8.13 -16.26 7.44
CA SER A 29 8.59 -16.39 6.04
C SER A 29 10.10 -16.24 5.89
N ALA A 30 10.85 -16.11 6.99
CA ALA A 30 12.24 -15.71 6.99
C ALA A 30 13.22 -16.82 6.64
N ASN A 31 13.56 -16.89 5.37
CA ASN A 31 14.89 -17.31 4.90
C ASN A 31 15.46 -16.29 3.90
N PHE A 32 15.19 -14.99 4.12
CA PHE A 32 15.78 -13.93 3.29
C PHE A 32 17.03 -13.36 3.99
N PRO A 33 18.27 -13.63 3.48
CA PRO A 33 19.44 -12.88 3.88
C PRO A 33 19.34 -11.44 3.35
N PHE A 34 19.75 -10.46 4.15
CA PHE A 34 19.86 -9.03 3.82
C PHE A 34 18.66 -8.11 4.13
N CYS A 35 17.86 -8.36 5.15
CA CYS A 35 16.99 -7.33 5.69
C CYS A 35 17.69 -6.59 6.84
N THR A 36 18.18 -5.39 6.59
CA THR A 36 18.54 -4.42 7.64
C THR A 36 17.26 -4.06 8.43
N ILE A 37 17.29 -4.28 9.72
CA ILE A 37 16.19 -3.89 10.63
C ILE A 37 16.43 -2.43 10.97
N GLU A 38 15.81 -1.52 10.20
CA GLU A 38 15.64 -0.16 10.68
C GLU A 38 14.48 -0.15 11.69
N PRO A 39 14.61 0.50 12.84
CA PRO A 39 13.48 0.69 13.75
C PRO A 39 12.37 1.40 12.98
N ASN A 40 11.16 0.85 13.01
CA ASN A 40 9.96 1.33 12.34
C ASN A 40 9.81 1.03 10.83
N LEU A 41 10.69 0.25 10.19
CA LEU A 41 10.52 -0.24 8.83
C LEU A 41 10.31 -1.75 8.82
N GLY A 42 9.15 -2.20 8.35
CA GLY A 42 8.83 -3.60 8.10
C GLY A 42 8.82 -3.91 6.61
N VAL A 43 9.67 -4.83 6.16
CA VAL A 43 9.53 -5.44 4.83
C VAL A 43 8.66 -6.68 4.99
N ILE A 44 7.48 -6.68 4.42
CA ILE A 44 6.44 -7.68 4.68
C ILE A 44 6.16 -8.49 3.42
N THR A 45 6.05 -9.80 3.58
CA THR A 45 5.71 -10.71 2.49
C THR A 45 4.25 -10.56 2.09
N VAL A 46 3.98 -10.40 0.80
CA VAL A 46 2.62 -10.37 0.25
C VAL A 46 2.09 -11.81 0.16
N PRO A 47 1.00 -12.16 0.88
CA PRO A 47 0.42 -13.48 0.82
C PRO A 47 -0.16 -13.77 -0.57
N ASP A 48 0.35 -14.81 -1.25
CA ASP A 48 -0.11 -15.22 -2.56
C ASP A 48 -0.14 -16.75 -2.68
N GLU A 49 -1.32 -17.33 -2.58
CA GLU A 49 -1.53 -18.79 -2.67
C GLU A 49 -1.18 -19.37 -4.04
N ARG A 50 -1.13 -18.53 -5.08
CA ARG A 50 -0.76 -18.97 -6.44
C ARG A 50 0.64 -19.54 -6.47
N LEU A 51 1.56 -18.99 -5.68
CA LEU A 51 2.94 -19.48 -5.58
C LEU A 51 3.01 -20.89 -5.02
N ASN A 52 2.22 -21.20 -3.98
CA ASN A 52 2.20 -22.52 -3.36
C ASN A 52 1.65 -23.57 -4.33
N LYS A 53 0.53 -23.24 -5.02
CA LYS A 53 -0.05 -24.15 -6.00
C LYS A 53 0.86 -24.39 -7.23
N LEU A 54 1.59 -23.37 -7.66
CA LEU A 54 2.61 -23.53 -8.72
C LEU A 54 3.77 -24.39 -8.22
N ALA A 55 4.20 -24.23 -6.97
CA ALA A 55 5.27 -25.01 -6.39
C ALA A 55 4.93 -26.50 -6.26
N GLU A 56 3.66 -26.85 -6.01
CA GLU A 56 3.18 -28.23 -6.02
C GLU A 56 3.30 -28.89 -7.39
N ILE A 57 3.26 -28.11 -8.48
CA ILE A 57 3.38 -28.60 -9.85
C ILE A 57 4.83 -28.62 -10.31
N VAL A 58 5.57 -27.52 -10.06
CA VAL A 58 6.92 -27.30 -10.61
C VAL A 58 7.99 -27.94 -9.72
N HIS A 59 7.71 -28.19 -8.42
CA HIS A 59 8.65 -28.68 -7.41
C HIS A 59 9.96 -27.87 -7.36
N PRO A 60 9.88 -26.53 -7.17
CA PRO A 60 11.04 -25.66 -7.23
C PRO A 60 11.97 -25.83 -6.04
N GLY A 61 13.23 -25.48 -6.21
CA GLY A 61 14.18 -25.44 -5.10
C GLY A 61 13.83 -24.39 -4.03
N ARG A 62 13.11 -23.32 -4.40
CA ARG A 62 12.62 -22.29 -3.46
C ARG A 62 11.41 -21.53 -4.01
N ILE A 63 10.65 -20.93 -3.08
CA ILE A 63 9.55 -20.01 -3.38
C ILE A 63 9.95 -18.60 -2.93
N VAL A 64 9.79 -17.60 -3.79
CA VAL A 64 10.15 -16.20 -3.51
C VAL A 64 8.92 -15.32 -3.70
N PRO A 65 8.20 -14.96 -2.63
CA PRO A 65 7.02 -14.11 -2.71
C PRO A 65 7.40 -12.64 -2.95
N ALA A 66 6.43 -11.83 -3.39
CA ALA A 66 6.56 -10.39 -3.43
C ALA A 66 6.62 -9.80 -2.01
N THR A 67 7.19 -8.61 -1.89
CA THR A 67 7.29 -7.89 -0.62
C THR A 67 6.76 -6.47 -0.75
N CYS A 68 6.26 -5.93 0.37
CA CYS A 68 5.82 -4.55 0.53
C CYS A 68 6.53 -3.93 1.73
N GLU A 69 6.92 -2.66 1.64
CA GLU A 69 7.50 -1.93 2.75
C GLU A 69 6.40 -1.18 3.52
N ILE A 70 6.37 -1.38 4.84
CA ILE A 70 5.45 -0.69 5.74
C ILE A 70 6.27 0.01 6.82
N VAL A 71 6.00 1.31 7.01
CA VAL A 71 6.71 2.16 7.97
C VAL A 71 5.77 2.51 9.13
N ASP A 72 6.16 2.20 10.37
CA ASP A 72 5.46 2.72 11.54
C ASP A 72 5.85 4.19 11.75
N ILE A 73 4.88 5.05 11.52
CA ILE A 73 5.06 6.48 11.73
C ILE A 73 4.54 6.81 13.14
N ALA A 74 5.44 7.30 14.01
CA ALA A 74 5.12 7.63 15.40
C ALA A 74 3.83 8.48 15.47
N GLY A 75 2.95 8.18 16.43
CA GLY A 75 1.62 8.79 16.51
C GLY A 75 1.64 10.32 16.51
N LEU A 76 0.73 10.92 15.77
CA LEU A 76 0.51 12.35 15.76
C LEU A 76 -0.22 12.75 17.05
N VAL A 77 0.29 13.77 17.72
CA VAL A 77 -0.40 14.44 18.82
C VAL A 77 -1.00 15.74 18.27
N LYS A 78 -2.21 16.09 18.67
CA LYS A 78 -2.89 17.34 18.28
C LYS A 78 -1.95 18.54 18.49
N GLY A 79 -1.76 19.36 17.45
CA GLY A 79 -0.84 20.50 17.48
C GLY A 79 0.63 20.16 17.18
N ALA A 80 0.93 18.96 16.67
CA ALA A 80 2.29 18.55 16.34
C ALA A 80 2.94 19.42 15.25
N SER A 81 2.15 20.05 14.39
CA SER A 81 2.63 21.02 13.40
C SER A 81 3.23 22.28 14.03
N LYS A 82 2.83 22.61 15.28
CA LYS A 82 3.31 23.78 16.02
C LYS A 82 4.47 23.49 16.98
N VAL A 83 4.78 22.20 17.23
CA VAL A 83 5.87 21.79 18.11
C VAL A 83 7.13 21.53 17.28
N GLU A 84 8.13 22.39 17.45
CA GLU A 84 9.43 22.22 16.78
C GLU A 84 10.08 20.88 17.17
N GLY A 85 10.39 20.06 16.18
CA GLY A 85 11.19 18.83 16.30
C GLY A 85 10.42 17.55 16.04
N LEU A 86 9.47 17.11 16.86
CA LEU A 86 8.78 15.83 16.73
C LEU A 86 7.76 15.83 15.56
N GLY A 87 7.00 16.91 15.40
CA GLY A 87 6.05 17.05 14.31
C GLY A 87 6.72 17.07 12.94
N ASN A 88 7.85 17.74 12.79
CA ASN A 88 8.60 17.79 11.54
C ASN A 88 9.17 16.43 11.12
N LYS A 89 9.61 15.61 12.09
CA LYS A 89 10.09 14.24 11.81
C LYS A 89 8.95 13.33 11.35
N PHE A 90 7.79 13.40 12.02
CA PHE A 90 6.58 12.68 11.63
C PHE A 90 6.15 13.01 10.19
N LEU A 91 6.03 14.30 9.88
CA LEU A 91 5.64 14.77 8.55
C LEU A 91 6.68 14.43 7.47
N GLY A 92 7.98 14.42 7.82
CA GLY A 92 9.05 13.94 6.98
C GLY A 92 8.89 12.47 6.61
N ASN A 93 8.61 11.63 7.59
CA ASN A 93 8.40 10.19 7.37
C ASN A 93 7.17 9.93 6.46
N ILE A 94 6.06 10.64 6.65
CA ILE A 94 4.90 10.53 5.74
C ILE A 94 5.28 10.95 4.32
N ARG A 95 6.10 12.01 4.16
CA ARG A 95 6.51 12.49 2.83
C ARG A 95 7.26 11.43 2.04
N GLU A 96 8.04 10.59 2.70
CA GLU A 96 8.77 9.49 2.08
C GLU A 96 7.92 8.27 1.73
N CYS A 97 6.67 8.20 2.21
CA CYS A 97 5.74 7.13 1.90
C CYS A 97 4.97 7.45 0.61
N ASP A 98 4.54 6.39 -0.11
CA ASP A 98 3.75 6.49 -1.34
C ASP A 98 2.26 6.38 -1.07
N ALA A 99 1.86 5.76 0.06
CA ALA A 99 0.48 5.62 0.49
C ALA A 99 0.37 5.66 2.03
N ILE A 100 -0.82 5.88 2.54
CA ILE A 100 -1.12 5.99 3.98
C ILE A 100 -2.09 4.89 4.40
N ILE A 101 -1.76 4.18 5.47
CA ILE A 101 -2.65 3.30 6.21
C ILE A 101 -3.07 4.06 7.48
N HIS A 102 -4.29 4.54 7.51
CA HIS A 102 -4.80 5.33 8.63
C HIS A 102 -5.59 4.45 9.59
N VAL A 103 -4.99 4.14 10.74
CA VAL A 103 -5.62 3.32 11.79
C VAL A 103 -6.51 4.21 12.65
N ILE A 104 -7.78 3.84 12.75
CA ILE A 104 -8.81 4.57 13.49
C ILE A 104 -9.39 3.65 14.56
N ARG A 105 -9.57 4.18 15.76
CA ARG A 105 -10.18 3.46 16.88
C ARG A 105 -11.69 3.36 16.67
N CYS A 106 -12.20 2.12 16.60
CA CYS A 106 -13.61 1.79 16.45
C CYS A 106 -14.08 0.80 17.53
N PHE A 107 -13.61 0.95 18.75
CA PHE A 107 -13.97 0.12 19.90
C PHE A 107 -13.98 0.97 21.19
N ASP A 108 -14.82 0.58 22.13
CA ASP A 108 -14.84 1.13 23.48
C ASP A 108 -13.95 0.30 24.42
N ASP A 109 -13.14 0.96 25.24
CA ASP A 109 -12.36 0.37 26.32
C ASP A 109 -12.13 1.42 27.40
N ASP A 110 -12.71 1.20 28.57
CA ASP A 110 -12.63 2.11 29.72
C ASP A 110 -11.21 2.30 30.26
N ASN A 111 -10.31 1.35 29.97
CA ASN A 111 -8.90 1.43 30.38
C ASN A 111 -8.05 2.24 29.41
N ILE A 112 -8.56 2.55 28.23
CA ILE A 112 -7.84 3.28 27.19
C ILE A 112 -8.38 4.71 27.12
N VAL A 113 -7.64 5.63 27.72
CA VAL A 113 -8.01 7.05 27.73
C VAL A 113 -7.84 7.65 26.34
N ARG A 114 -8.91 8.26 25.81
CA ARG A 114 -8.82 9.13 24.64
C ARG A 114 -8.24 10.48 25.05
N GLU A 115 -7.39 11.06 24.22
CA GLU A 115 -6.88 12.41 24.45
C GLU A 115 -8.08 13.39 24.51
N GLY A 116 -8.24 14.06 25.66
CA GLY A 116 -9.38 14.96 25.93
C GLY A 116 -10.57 14.34 26.69
N GLY A 117 -10.54 13.04 27.06
CA GLY A 117 -11.54 12.43 27.96
C GLY A 117 -12.94 12.27 27.36
N MET A 118 -13.11 12.41 26.04
CA MET A 118 -14.39 12.32 25.35
C MET A 118 -14.67 10.87 24.91
N ALA A 119 -15.96 10.59 24.56
CA ALA A 119 -16.37 9.34 23.95
C ALA A 119 -15.60 9.08 22.64
N VAL A 120 -15.52 7.81 22.22
CA VAL A 120 -14.90 7.43 20.95
C VAL A 120 -15.67 8.07 19.78
N ASP A 121 -14.97 8.82 18.95
CA ASP A 121 -15.49 9.35 17.68
C ASP A 121 -14.45 9.17 16.56
N PRO A 122 -14.61 8.14 15.73
CA PRO A 122 -13.66 7.82 14.67
C PRO A 122 -13.55 8.90 13.59
N LEU A 123 -14.62 9.67 13.33
CA LEU A 123 -14.60 10.73 12.32
C LEU A 123 -13.87 11.98 12.83
N GLU A 124 -13.99 12.28 14.14
CA GLU A 124 -13.21 13.33 14.75
C GLU A 124 -11.72 12.95 14.81
N ASP A 125 -11.39 11.70 15.14
CA ASP A 125 -10.01 11.20 15.17
C ASP A 125 -9.36 11.32 13.78
N LYS A 126 -10.08 10.96 12.72
CA LYS A 126 -9.66 11.15 11.33
C LYS A 126 -9.44 12.64 11.01
N SER A 127 -10.38 13.50 11.38
CA SER A 127 -10.33 14.93 11.12
C SER A 127 -9.10 15.60 11.75
N ILE A 128 -8.68 15.16 12.93
CA ILE A 128 -7.46 15.67 13.60
C ILE A 128 -6.23 15.40 12.74
N ILE A 129 -6.06 14.18 12.25
CA ILE A 129 -4.93 13.80 11.38
C ILE A 129 -4.98 14.58 10.07
N ASP A 130 -6.12 14.62 9.41
CA ASP A 130 -6.28 15.34 8.14
C ASP A 130 -5.93 16.83 8.29
N THR A 131 -6.43 17.48 9.35
CA THR A 131 -6.15 18.89 9.59
C THR A 131 -4.65 19.17 9.71
N GLU A 132 -3.90 18.34 10.46
CA GLU A 132 -2.45 18.52 10.61
C GLU A 132 -1.70 18.35 9.26
N LEU A 133 -2.13 17.38 8.44
CA LEU A 133 -1.54 17.16 7.12
C LEU A 133 -1.88 18.31 6.15
N GLN A 134 -3.13 18.77 6.17
CA GLN A 134 -3.63 19.88 5.34
C GLN A 134 -2.90 21.19 5.68
N LEU A 135 -2.73 21.50 6.96
CA LEU A 135 -2.00 22.70 7.40
C LEU A 135 -0.54 22.65 6.90
N LYS A 136 0.09 21.49 6.93
CA LYS A 136 1.47 21.35 6.44
C LYS A 136 1.57 21.48 4.93
N ASP A 137 0.59 20.97 4.20
CA ASP A 137 0.53 21.16 2.75
C ASP A 137 0.29 22.63 2.39
N LEU A 138 -0.58 23.35 3.11
CA LEU A 138 -0.79 24.78 2.94
C LEU A 138 0.50 25.60 3.15
N GLU A 139 1.29 25.29 4.18
CA GLU A 139 2.60 25.92 4.39
C GLU A 139 3.54 25.67 3.19
N THR A 140 3.55 24.45 2.67
CA THR A 140 4.37 24.08 1.50
C THR A 140 3.92 24.84 0.26
N ILE A 141 2.62 24.92 0.02
CA ILE A 141 2.00 25.61 -1.10
C ILE A 141 2.30 27.11 -1.04
N ASP A 142 2.09 27.76 0.10
CA ASP A 142 2.35 29.21 0.27
C ASP A 142 3.81 29.55 0.03
N ALA A 143 4.73 28.72 0.53
CA ALA A 143 6.15 28.91 0.29
C ALA A 143 6.53 28.76 -1.20
N GLN A 144 5.91 27.80 -1.90
CA GLN A 144 6.14 27.59 -3.34
C GLN A 144 5.50 28.71 -4.18
N LEU A 145 4.26 29.13 -3.89
CA LEU A 145 3.60 30.23 -4.55
C LEU A 145 4.45 31.52 -4.48
N SER A 146 4.96 31.86 -3.29
CA SER A 146 5.81 33.04 -3.09
C SER A 146 7.07 33.02 -3.96
N LYS A 147 7.62 31.84 -4.25
CA LYS A 147 8.79 31.68 -5.13
C LYS A 147 8.41 31.77 -6.62
N GLN A 148 7.30 31.14 -7.02
CA GLN A 148 6.91 31.03 -8.43
C GLN A 148 6.24 32.28 -9.00
N GLN A 149 5.51 33.03 -8.17
CA GLN A 149 4.74 34.23 -8.62
C GLN A 149 5.59 35.28 -9.37
N LYS A 150 6.82 35.53 -8.91
CA LYS A 150 7.71 36.50 -9.58
C LYS A 150 8.12 36.04 -10.99
N ALA A 151 8.47 34.75 -11.12
CA ALA A 151 8.84 34.14 -12.40
C ALA A 151 7.63 34.03 -13.34
N ALA A 152 6.45 33.72 -12.81
CA ALA A 152 5.20 33.64 -13.54
C ALA A 152 4.80 35.01 -14.08
N ALA A 153 4.92 36.09 -13.28
CA ALA A 153 4.68 37.46 -13.68
C ALA A 153 5.67 37.94 -14.78
N ALA A 154 6.91 37.46 -14.77
CA ALA A 154 7.90 37.69 -15.80
C ALA A 154 7.67 36.86 -17.10
N GLY A 155 6.60 36.09 -17.18
CA GLY A 155 6.21 35.35 -18.39
C GLY A 155 6.72 33.93 -18.49
N ASN A 156 7.39 33.39 -17.46
CA ASN A 156 7.84 32.00 -17.44
C ASN A 156 6.64 31.03 -17.44
N LYS A 157 6.55 30.16 -18.44
CA LYS A 157 5.42 29.25 -18.66
C LYS A 157 5.32 28.16 -17.58
N ASP A 158 6.44 27.60 -17.19
CA ASP A 158 6.48 26.52 -16.19
C ASP A 158 6.08 27.06 -14.81
N ALA A 159 6.54 28.29 -14.49
CA ALA A 159 6.13 28.95 -13.25
C ALA A 159 4.62 29.29 -13.24
N LYS A 160 4.03 29.65 -14.37
CA LYS A 160 2.58 29.89 -14.49
C LYS A 160 1.80 28.59 -14.27
N LEU A 161 2.22 27.49 -14.91
CA LEU A 161 1.63 26.18 -14.74
C LEU A 161 1.68 25.74 -13.27
N MET A 162 2.85 25.88 -12.64
CA MET A 162 3.02 25.56 -11.22
C MET A 162 2.12 26.40 -10.32
N CYS A 163 1.96 27.70 -10.58
CA CYS A 163 1.03 28.56 -9.83
C CYS A 163 -0.41 28.07 -9.98
N THR A 164 -0.85 27.71 -11.19
CA THR A 164 -2.20 27.16 -11.43
C THR A 164 -2.44 25.90 -10.59
N VAL A 165 -1.50 24.95 -10.57
CA VAL A 165 -1.59 23.72 -9.78
C VAL A 165 -1.62 24.02 -8.28
N LEU A 166 -0.75 24.91 -7.80
CA LEU A 166 -0.69 25.30 -6.39
C LEU A 166 -1.97 25.98 -5.92
N GLU A 167 -2.54 26.89 -6.73
CA GLU A 167 -3.80 27.58 -6.42
C GLU A 167 -4.99 26.63 -6.38
N ALA A 168 -5.04 25.64 -7.28
CA ALA A 168 -6.07 24.61 -7.26
C ALA A 168 -6.02 23.77 -5.95
N TYR A 169 -4.85 23.35 -5.54
CA TYR A 169 -4.67 22.64 -4.28
C TYR A 169 -5.02 23.50 -3.06
N LYS A 170 -4.56 24.76 -3.06
CA LYS A 170 -4.84 25.70 -1.97
C LYS A 170 -6.34 25.87 -1.75
N ALA A 171 -7.09 26.08 -2.83
CA ALA A 171 -8.54 26.29 -2.77
C ALA A 171 -9.30 25.13 -2.15
N VAL A 172 -8.85 23.90 -2.34
CA VAL A 172 -9.47 22.69 -1.77
C VAL A 172 -9.08 22.53 -0.31
N LEU A 173 -7.79 22.71 0.02
CA LEU A 173 -7.29 22.60 1.39
C LEU A 173 -7.89 23.65 2.32
N GLU A 174 -8.10 24.91 1.84
CA GLU A 174 -8.76 25.98 2.61
C GLU A 174 -10.24 25.68 2.92
N GLN A 175 -10.85 24.71 2.19
CA GLN A 175 -12.19 24.20 2.48
C GLN A 175 -12.17 23.02 3.47
N GLY A 176 -11.02 22.63 4.01
CA GLY A 176 -10.85 21.47 4.88
C GLY A 176 -10.92 20.13 4.16
N LYS A 177 -10.70 20.14 2.84
CA LYS A 177 -10.65 18.93 2.01
C LYS A 177 -9.22 18.54 1.69
N ASN A 178 -9.00 17.29 1.31
CA ASN A 178 -7.68 16.78 1.00
C ASN A 178 -7.29 17.07 -0.46
N ALA A 179 -6.00 17.32 -0.72
CA ALA A 179 -5.50 17.64 -2.06
C ALA A 179 -5.76 16.50 -3.08
N ARG A 180 -5.92 15.25 -2.64
CA ARG A 180 -6.29 14.12 -3.52
C ARG A 180 -7.67 14.25 -4.19
N GLU A 181 -8.51 15.19 -3.75
CA GLU A 181 -9.79 15.46 -4.39
C GLU A 181 -9.66 16.35 -5.66
N VAL A 182 -8.48 16.96 -5.86
CA VAL A 182 -8.20 17.73 -7.07
C VAL A 182 -7.79 16.79 -8.20
N THR A 183 -8.41 16.96 -9.36
CA THR A 183 -8.06 16.22 -10.59
C THR A 183 -7.47 17.16 -11.62
N PHE A 184 -6.41 16.72 -12.29
CA PHE A 184 -5.78 17.43 -13.41
C PHE A 184 -5.92 16.59 -14.68
N GLU A 185 -6.12 17.23 -15.82
CA GLU A 185 -6.32 16.54 -17.10
C GLU A 185 -5.05 16.52 -17.95
N SER A 186 -4.21 17.55 -17.84
CA SER A 186 -3.00 17.63 -18.65
C SER A 186 -1.83 16.88 -18.01
N LYS A 187 -0.99 16.29 -18.87
CA LYS A 187 0.23 15.58 -18.41
C LYS A 187 1.20 16.50 -17.67
N ASP A 188 1.27 17.76 -18.09
CA ASP A 188 2.19 18.74 -17.51
C ASP A 188 1.71 19.15 -16.10
N GLU A 189 0.39 19.31 -15.91
CA GLU A 189 -0.19 19.57 -14.58
C GLU A 189 -0.01 18.36 -13.65
N LEU A 190 -0.26 17.15 -14.15
CA LEU A 190 -0.04 15.91 -13.37
C LEU A 190 1.42 15.78 -12.92
N GLN A 191 2.38 16.10 -13.79
CA GLN A 191 3.79 16.08 -13.43
C GLN A 191 4.12 17.16 -12.41
N ALA A 192 3.66 18.39 -12.62
CA ALA A 192 3.85 19.49 -11.67
C ALA A 192 3.22 19.19 -10.30
N ALA A 193 2.04 18.58 -10.29
CA ALA A 193 1.37 18.14 -9.07
C ALA A 193 2.16 17.06 -8.32
N HIS A 194 2.67 16.06 -9.03
CA HIS A 194 3.49 14.99 -8.48
C HIS A 194 4.77 15.53 -7.82
N ASP A 195 5.44 16.49 -8.45
CA ASP A 195 6.72 17.04 -7.99
C ASP A 195 6.60 17.89 -6.70
N LEU A 196 5.38 18.19 -6.26
CA LEU A 196 5.12 18.92 -5.01
C LEU A 196 5.24 18.01 -3.75
N PHE A 197 5.10 16.70 -3.91
CA PHE A 197 5.14 15.73 -2.81
C PHE A 197 4.24 16.11 -1.62
N LEU A 198 3.02 16.58 -1.91
CA LEU A 198 2.06 16.95 -0.87
C LEU A 198 1.62 15.69 -0.10
N LEU A 199 1.35 15.87 1.20
CA LEU A 199 0.99 14.79 2.10
C LEU A 199 -0.43 14.29 1.82
N THR A 200 -1.36 15.21 1.58
CA THR A 200 -2.78 14.92 1.39
C THR A 200 -3.15 14.51 -0.03
N THR A 201 -2.19 14.46 -0.97
CA THR A 201 -2.37 13.83 -2.29
C THR A 201 -2.23 12.31 -2.25
N LYS A 202 -1.58 11.77 -1.21
CA LYS A 202 -1.30 10.33 -1.11
C LYS A 202 -2.60 9.53 -0.97
N PRO A 203 -2.71 8.38 -1.65
CA PRO A 203 -3.83 7.46 -1.47
C PRO A 203 -3.87 6.96 -0.02
N VAL A 204 -5.09 6.74 0.50
CA VAL A 204 -5.31 6.34 1.88
C VAL A 204 -6.18 5.08 1.95
N LEU A 205 -5.81 4.18 2.86
CA LEU A 205 -6.63 3.07 3.33
C LEU A 205 -6.99 3.31 4.79
N TYR A 206 -8.28 3.40 5.11
CA TYR A 206 -8.75 3.50 6.48
C TYR A 206 -8.85 2.13 7.11
N VAL A 207 -8.25 1.94 8.28
CA VAL A 207 -8.25 0.69 9.02
C VAL A 207 -9.00 0.89 10.33
N CYS A 208 -10.25 0.41 10.38
CA CYS A 208 -11.12 0.44 11.55
C CYS A 208 -10.67 -0.65 12.53
N ASN A 209 -9.95 -0.27 13.59
CA ASN A 209 -9.61 -1.21 14.64
C ASN A 209 -10.80 -1.38 15.58
N VAL A 210 -11.38 -2.58 15.59
CA VAL A 210 -12.57 -2.96 16.37
C VAL A 210 -12.22 -3.94 17.48
N ASP A 211 -13.19 -4.23 18.34
CA ASP A 211 -13.14 -5.35 19.29
C ASP A 211 -13.26 -6.71 18.57
N GLU A 212 -12.96 -7.80 19.28
CA GLU A 212 -13.00 -9.16 18.73
C GLU A 212 -14.39 -9.55 18.21
N ALA A 213 -15.45 -9.20 18.94
CA ALA A 213 -16.83 -9.54 18.55
C ALA A 213 -17.21 -8.89 17.21
N SER A 214 -16.63 -7.77 16.88
CA SER A 214 -16.85 -7.00 15.66
C SER A 214 -15.87 -7.33 14.52
N ALA A 215 -14.92 -8.25 14.72
CA ALA A 215 -13.84 -8.54 13.77
C ALA A 215 -14.34 -8.98 12.39
N LYS A 216 -15.47 -9.68 12.33
CA LYS A 216 -16.06 -10.19 11.09
C LYS A 216 -16.95 -9.18 10.37
N THR A 217 -17.84 -8.51 11.11
CA THR A 217 -18.94 -7.71 10.54
C THR A 217 -18.79 -6.22 10.73
N GLY A 218 -17.79 -5.78 11.52
CA GLY A 218 -17.69 -4.41 11.96
C GLY A 218 -18.75 -4.05 13.02
N ASN A 219 -18.83 -2.76 13.32
CA ASN A 219 -19.79 -2.17 14.27
C ASN A 219 -20.26 -0.80 13.77
N GLU A 220 -21.02 -0.08 14.58
CA GLU A 220 -21.54 1.26 14.24
C GLU A 220 -20.40 2.25 13.92
N TYR A 221 -19.29 2.22 14.67
CA TYR A 221 -18.15 3.08 14.45
C TYR A 221 -17.50 2.81 13.08
N SER A 222 -17.23 1.53 12.77
CA SER A 222 -16.59 1.15 11.50
C SER A 222 -17.48 1.47 10.31
N ARG A 223 -18.81 1.31 10.42
CA ARG A 223 -19.78 1.65 9.37
C ARG A 223 -19.73 3.15 9.03
N ARG A 224 -19.66 4.03 10.04
CA ARG A 224 -19.51 5.47 9.83
C ARG A 224 -18.22 5.81 9.06
N VAL A 225 -17.12 5.11 9.35
CA VAL A 225 -15.85 5.28 8.62
C VAL A 225 -15.96 4.76 7.19
N GLU A 226 -16.60 3.62 6.97
CA GLU A 226 -16.80 3.04 5.63
C GLU A 226 -17.66 3.97 4.75
N GLU A 227 -18.76 4.53 5.30
CA GLU A 227 -19.58 5.50 4.59
C GLU A 227 -18.81 6.77 4.21
N MET A 228 -18.02 7.29 5.12
CA MET A 228 -17.15 8.45 4.89
C MET A 228 -16.08 8.13 3.83
N ALA A 229 -15.40 6.99 3.94
CA ALA A 229 -14.38 6.57 2.98
C ALA A 229 -14.94 6.45 1.56
N ALA A 230 -16.14 5.87 1.42
CA ALA A 230 -16.83 5.76 0.14
C ALA A 230 -17.12 7.13 -0.49
N GLN A 231 -17.48 8.14 0.32
CA GLN A 231 -17.70 9.52 -0.16
C GLN A 231 -16.41 10.19 -0.65
N GLU A 232 -15.26 9.83 -0.07
CA GLU A 232 -13.94 10.32 -0.48
C GLU A 232 -13.32 9.50 -1.64
N GLY A 233 -13.99 8.44 -2.10
CA GLY A 233 -13.43 7.51 -3.09
C GLY A 233 -12.25 6.69 -2.55
N ALA A 234 -12.16 6.55 -1.23
CA ALA A 234 -11.16 5.75 -0.53
C ALA A 234 -11.75 4.41 -0.06
N GLU A 235 -10.88 3.47 0.31
CA GLU A 235 -11.29 2.21 0.91
C GLU A 235 -11.19 2.24 2.43
N ALA A 236 -12.08 1.50 3.10
CA ALA A 236 -11.98 1.17 4.50
C ALA A 236 -11.97 -0.35 4.70
N MET A 237 -11.39 -0.81 5.81
CA MET A 237 -11.43 -2.20 6.22
C MET A 237 -11.51 -2.33 7.73
N VAL A 238 -12.13 -3.41 8.19
CA VAL A 238 -12.21 -3.76 9.60
C VAL A 238 -11.10 -4.73 9.97
N ILE A 239 -10.46 -4.50 11.12
CA ILE A 239 -9.47 -5.38 11.73
C ILE A 239 -9.62 -5.32 13.26
N ALA A 240 -9.45 -6.45 13.95
CA ALA A 240 -9.33 -6.49 15.39
C ALA A 240 -7.85 -6.73 15.75
N ALA A 241 -7.11 -5.65 16.02
CA ALA A 241 -5.66 -5.72 16.20
C ALA A 241 -5.24 -6.65 17.35
N LYS A 242 -6.04 -6.75 18.42
CA LYS A 242 -5.80 -7.68 19.51
C LYS A 242 -5.96 -9.13 19.08
N THR A 243 -7.01 -9.44 18.33
CA THR A 243 -7.21 -10.79 17.75
C THR A 243 -6.07 -11.17 16.80
N GLU A 244 -5.55 -10.21 16.01
CA GLU A 244 -4.39 -10.46 15.15
C GLU A 244 -3.11 -10.76 15.96
N GLU A 245 -2.95 -10.13 17.13
CA GLU A 245 -1.86 -10.43 18.06
C GLU A 245 -1.98 -11.85 18.62
N ASP A 246 -3.18 -12.28 18.97
CA ASP A 246 -3.45 -13.65 19.42
C ASP A 246 -3.16 -14.66 18.31
N ILE A 247 -3.61 -14.41 17.06
CA ILE A 247 -3.28 -15.25 15.88
C ILE A 247 -1.77 -15.30 15.64
N ALA A 248 -1.07 -14.17 15.77
CA ALA A 248 0.37 -14.09 15.56
C ALA A 248 1.15 -14.91 16.61
N SER A 249 0.62 -15.06 17.82
CA SER A 249 1.22 -15.82 18.92
C SER A 249 1.13 -17.34 18.74
N LEU A 250 0.22 -17.84 17.88
CA LEU A 250 0.06 -19.26 17.62
C LEU A 250 1.24 -19.81 16.80
N GLU A 251 1.75 -20.97 17.18
CA GLU A 251 2.96 -21.53 16.59
C GLU A 251 2.70 -22.27 15.28
N THR A 252 1.60 -23.05 15.20
CA THR A 252 1.33 -23.89 14.04
C THR A 252 0.33 -23.27 13.06
N TYR A 253 0.42 -23.68 11.80
CA TYR A 253 -0.54 -23.27 10.77
C TYR A 253 -1.95 -23.81 11.08
N GLU A 254 -2.02 -25.04 11.60
CA GLU A 254 -3.26 -25.70 11.98
C GLU A 254 -3.98 -24.94 13.10
N ASP A 255 -3.26 -24.51 14.14
CA ASP A 255 -3.84 -23.73 15.23
C ASP A 255 -4.38 -22.38 14.73
N LYS A 256 -3.64 -21.71 13.87
CA LYS A 256 -4.09 -20.44 13.23
C LYS A 256 -5.35 -20.66 12.43
N LYS A 257 -5.41 -21.73 11.64
CA LYS A 257 -6.57 -22.04 10.81
C LYS A 257 -7.79 -22.35 11.67
N MET A 258 -7.63 -23.18 12.72
CA MET A 258 -8.72 -23.49 13.66
C MET A 258 -9.25 -22.22 14.35
N PHE A 259 -8.36 -21.33 14.79
CA PHE A 259 -8.75 -20.09 15.44
C PHE A 259 -9.50 -19.14 14.48
N LEU A 260 -9.06 -19.03 13.23
CA LEU A 260 -9.77 -18.27 12.20
C LEU A 260 -11.16 -18.86 11.90
N GLU A 261 -11.28 -20.18 11.82
CA GLU A 261 -12.55 -20.89 11.60
C GLU A 261 -13.52 -20.66 12.78
N GLU A 262 -13.04 -20.68 14.02
CA GLU A 262 -13.84 -20.36 15.22
C GLU A 262 -14.40 -18.94 15.19
N LEU A 263 -13.60 -17.96 14.74
CA LEU A 263 -14.03 -16.59 14.54
C LEU A 263 -14.88 -16.39 13.27
N GLY A 264 -15.00 -17.40 12.44
CA GLY A 264 -15.70 -17.35 11.16
C GLY A 264 -15.00 -16.45 10.13
N LEU A 265 -13.67 -16.36 10.20
CA LEU A 265 -12.82 -15.60 9.29
C LEU A 265 -12.14 -16.54 8.28
N GLU A 266 -12.14 -16.18 7.01
CA GLU A 266 -11.47 -16.96 5.96
C GLU A 266 -9.95 -16.78 5.98
N GLN A 267 -9.49 -15.60 6.37
CA GLN A 267 -8.08 -15.23 6.47
C GLN A 267 -7.90 -14.15 7.54
N SER A 268 -6.67 -14.01 8.04
CA SER A 268 -6.34 -12.98 9.02
C SER A 268 -6.55 -11.56 8.46
N GLY A 269 -6.88 -10.61 9.33
CA GLY A 269 -6.99 -9.21 8.98
C GLY A 269 -5.66 -8.63 8.48
N VAL A 270 -4.55 -9.10 9.06
CA VAL A 270 -3.19 -8.74 8.63
C VAL A 270 -2.96 -9.14 7.16
N ASN A 271 -3.32 -10.36 6.74
CA ASN A 271 -3.19 -10.78 5.35
C ASN A 271 -4.05 -9.94 4.40
N ARG A 272 -5.27 -9.61 4.81
CA ARG A 272 -6.14 -8.70 4.05
C ARG A 272 -5.55 -7.29 3.93
N LEU A 273 -4.99 -6.79 5.04
CA LEU A 273 -4.34 -5.47 5.07
C LEU A 273 -3.14 -5.40 4.12
N ILE A 274 -2.27 -6.41 4.12
CA ILE A 274 -1.11 -6.47 3.23
C ILE A 274 -1.55 -6.44 1.76
N LYS A 275 -2.55 -7.25 1.39
CA LYS A 275 -3.10 -7.27 0.02
C LYS A 275 -3.69 -5.92 -0.37
N LYS A 276 -4.44 -5.27 0.53
CA LYS A 276 -5.01 -3.94 0.28
C LYS A 276 -3.95 -2.85 0.19
N ALA A 277 -2.93 -2.88 1.04
CA ALA A 277 -1.80 -1.95 0.96
C ALA A 277 -1.04 -2.08 -0.36
N TYR A 278 -0.84 -3.31 -0.83
CA TYR A 278 -0.21 -3.60 -2.12
C TYR A 278 -1.04 -3.04 -3.29
N ALA A 279 -2.34 -3.26 -3.27
CA ALA A 279 -3.27 -2.71 -4.26
C ALA A 279 -3.34 -1.17 -4.21
N LEU A 280 -3.31 -0.58 -2.99
CA LEU A 280 -3.31 0.87 -2.78
C LEU A 280 -2.10 1.56 -3.43
N LEU A 281 -0.96 0.87 -3.44
CA LEU A 281 0.26 1.31 -4.14
C LEU A 281 0.19 1.11 -5.66
N ASN A 282 -0.96 0.66 -6.18
CA ASN A 282 -1.16 0.34 -7.59
C ASN A 282 -0.18 -0.71 -8.13
N LEU A 283 0.12 -1.71 -7.27
CA LEU A 283 1.03 -2.80 -7.57
C LEU A 283 0.26 -4.07 -7.95
N GLU A 284 0.84 -4.81 -8.87
CA GLU A 284 0.42 -6.14 -9.30
C GLU A 284 1.64 -7.07 -9.36
N THR A 285 1.41 -8.36 -9.55
CA THR A 285 2.44 -9.39 -9.53
C THR A 285 2.39 -10.23 -10.80
N PHE A 286 3.51 -10.35 -11.50
CA PHE A 286 3.72 -11.46 -12.44
C PHE A 286 4.64 -12.51 -11.83
N ILE A 287 4.59 -13.74 -12.36
CA ILE A 287 5.29 -14.89 -11.78
C ILE A 287 6.25 -15.48 -12.81
N THR A 288 7.44 -15.85 -12.35
CA THR A 288 8.33 -16.75 -13.09
C THR A 288 8.32 -18.11 -12.37
N ALA A 289 8.06 -19.18 -13.12
CA ALA A 289 7.98 -20.54 -12.60
C ALA A 289 9.00 -21.44 -13.28
N GLY A 290 9.92 -22.01 -12.50
CA GLY A 290 10.97 -22.92 -12.96
C GLY A 290 11.50 -23.81 -11.85
N GLU A 291 12.29 -24.82 -12.21
CA GLU A 291 12.87 -25.79 -11.28
C GLU A 291 13.76 -25.15 -10.20
N MET A 292 14.42 -24.03 -10.50
CA MET A 292 15.25 -23.34 -9.51
C MET A 292 14.41 -22.53 -8.52
N GLU A 293 13.41 -21.82 -9.00
CA GLU A 293 12.55 -21.00 -8.15
C GLU A 293 11.19 -20.74 -8.81
N VAL A 294 10.17 -20.60 -7.97
CA VAL A 294 8.91 -19.92 -8.28
C VAL A 294 8.96 -18.56 -7.59
N LYS A 295 8.91 -17.49 -8.40
CA LYS A 295 9.11 -16.14 -7.88
C LYS A 295 8.04 -15.17 -8.36
N ALA A 296 7.51 -14.41 -7.42
CA ALA A 296 6.65 -13.27 -7.65
C ALA A 296 7.47 -12.00 -7.88
N TRP A 297 7.11 -11.25 -8.91
CA TRP A 297 7.76 -10.00 -9.29
C TRP A 297 6.74 -8.87 -9.24
N THR A 298 7.05 -7.86 -8.46
CA THR A 298 6.19 -6.67 -8.30
C THR A 298 6.36 -5.72 -9.47
N TYR A 299 5.23 -5.25 -10.02
CA TYR A 299 5.22 -4.21 -11.04
C TYR A 299 4.04 -3.25 -10.85
N HIS A 300 4.08 -2.09 -11.49
CA HIS A 300 2.96 -1.17 -11.46
C HIS A 300 1.88 -1.60 -12.47
N LYS A 301 0.65 -1.63 -12.02
CA LYS A 301 -0.53 -1.90 -12.84
C LYS A 301 -0.51 -1.08 -14.14
N GLY A 302 -0.79 -1.73 -15.25
CA GLY A 302 -0.79 -1.12 -16.56
C GLY A 302 0.58 -1.07 -17.25
N TRP A 303 1.64 -1.61 -16.63
CA TRP A 303 2.93 -1.74 -17.29
C TRP A 303 2.90 -2.75 -18.44
N LYS A 304 3.72 -2.46 -19.44
CA LYS A 304 3.91 -3.33 -20.60
C LYS A 304 5.05 -4.34 -20.36
N ALA A 305 5.04 -5.40 -21.14
CA ALA A 305 6.01 -6.50 -21.02
C ALA A 305 7.49 -6.07 -20.96
N PRO A 306 7.99 -5.10 -21.74
CA PRO A 306 9.37 -4.64 -21.59
C PRO A 306 9.69 -4.04 -20.23
N GLN A 307 8.77 -3.23 -19.66
CA GLN A 307 8.95 -2.61 -18.33
C GLN A 307 8.98 -3.70 -17.24
N CYS A 308 8.10 -4.71 -17.35
CA CYS A 308 8.09 -5.86 -16.45
C CYS A 308 9.36 -6.72 -16.59
N ALA A 309 9.90 -6.89 -17.79
CA ALA A 309 11.20 -7.53 -17.99
C ALA A 309 12.33 -6.76 -17.29
N GLY A 310 12.26 -5.42 -17.28
CA GLY A 310 13.18 -4.52 -16.59
C GLY A 310 13.21 -4.69 -15.08
N VAL A 311 12.11 -5.17 -14.47
CA VAL A 311 12.06 -5.51 -13.03
C VAL A 311 13.02 -6.66 -12.70
N ILE A 312 13.19 -7.62 -13.63
CA ILE A 312 14.14 -8.72 -13.45
C ILE A 312 15.57 -8.23 -13.64
N HIS A 313 15.84 -7.56 -14.76
CA HIS A 313 17.12 -6.96 -15.08
C HIS A 313 16.99 -5.88 -16.16
N THR A 314 17.74 -4.80 -16.05
CA THR A 314 17.72 -3.69 -17.03
C THR A 314 18.04 -4.11 -18.46
N ASP A 315 18.90 -5.13 -18.62
CA ASP A 315 19.24 -5.67 -19.95
C ASP A 315 18.06 -6.41 -20.60
N PHE A 316 17.16 -6.99 -19.79
CA PHE A 316 15.95 -7.64 -20.31
C PHE A 316 14.98 -6.61 -20.92
N GLU A 317 14.90 -5.42 -20.33
CA GLU A 317 14.11 -4.33 -20.91
C GLU A 317 14.72 -3.81 -22.21
N LYS A 318 16.04 -3.52 -22.19
CA LYS A 318 16.76 -2.97 -23.36
C LYS A 318 16.78 -3.93 -24.53
N GLY A 319 17.05 -5.20 -24.26
CA GLY A 319 17.15 -6.26 -25.25
C GLY A 319 15.84 -6.99 -25.51
N PHE A 320 14.70 -6.51 -25.03
CA PHE A 320 13.41 -7.21 -25.11
C PHE A 320 13.03 -7.56 -26.56
N ILE A 321 12.76 -8.85 -26.78
CA ILE A 321 12.29 -9.38 -28.06
C ILE A 321 10.79 -9.70 -27.96
N ARG A 322 10.41 -10.58 -27.01
CA ARG A 322 9.05 -11.03 -26.77
C ARG A 322 8.91 -11.62 -25.37
N ALA A 323 7.67 -11.74 -24.89
CA ALA A 323 7.33 -12.50 -23.70
C ALA A 323 6.51 -13.74 -24.08
N GLU A 324 6.83 -14.87 -23.49
CA GLU A 324 5.98 -16.06 -23.48
C GLU A 324 5.11 -15.95 -22.22
N VAL A 325 3.79 -15.93 -22.39
CA VAL A 325 2.84 -15.66 -21.31
C VAL A 325 1.87 -16.82 -21.16
N ILE A 326 1.71 -17.32 -19.96
CA ILE A 326 0.71 -18.32 -19.60
C ILE A 326 -0.19 -17.73 -18.52
N LYS A 327 -1.49 -17.84 -18.66
CA LYS A 327 -2.43 -17.47 -17.62
C LYS A 327 -2.35 -18.47 -16.47
N TYR A 328 -2.38 -17.98 -15.24
CA TYR A 328 -2.28 -18.82 -14.06
C TYR A 328 -3.28 -20.00 -14.07
N GLU A 329 -4.55 -19.74 -14.43
CA GLU A 329 -5.59 -20.75 -14.48
C GLU A 329 -5.29 -21.84 -15.52
N ASP A 330 -4.72 -21.47 -16.66
CA ASP A 330 -4.31 -22.44 -17.69
C ASP A 330 -3.12 -23.28 -17.19
N TYR A 331 -2.16 -22.68 -16.47
CA TYR A 331 -1.04 -23.44 -15.90
C TYR A 331 -1.51 -24.49 -14.90
N ILE A 332 -2.40 -24.10 -13.98
CA ILE A 332 -3.00 -25.02 -12.99
C ILE A 332 -3.81 -26.12 -13.65
N LYS A 333 -4.59 -25.76 -14.69
CA LYS A 333 -5.44 -26.71 -15.42
C LYS A 333 -4.66 -27.79 -16.17
N TYR A 334 -3.58 -27.41 -16.81
CA TYR A 334 -2.80 -28.34 -17.68
C TYR A 334 -1.60 -28.97 -16.95
N GLY A 335 -1.18 -28.43 -15.82
CA GLY A 335 -0.17 -29.01 -14.94
C GLY A 335 1.28 -28.93 -15.41
N SER A 336 1.58 -28.33 -16.57
CA SER A 336 2.94 -28.09 -17.03
C SER A 336 2.98 -27.09 -18.20
N GLU A 337 4.12 -26.42 -18.38
CA GLU A 337 4.33 -25.51 -19.52
C GLU A 337 4.20 -26.24 -20.87
N SER A 338 4.70 -27.47 -20.98
CA SER A 338 4.59 -28.28 -22.24
C SER A 338 3.13 -28.56 -22.58
N ALA A 339 2.32 -29.00 -21.62
CA ALA A 339 0.91 -29.28 -21.81
C ALA A 339 0.10 -27.99 -22.15
N VAL A 340 0.44 -26.85 -21.53
CA VAL A 340 -0.14 -25.55 -21.90
C VAL A 340 0.20 -25.19 -23.35
N ARG A 341 1.44 -25.41 -23.79
CA ARG A 341 1.92 -25.17 -25.15
C ARG A 341 1.21 -26.06 -26.16
N GLU A 342 1.09 -27.34 -25.88
CA GLU A 342 0.35 -28.29 -26.71
C GLU A 342 -1.13 -27.94 -26.82
N ALA A 343 -1.73 -27.42 -25.76
CA ALA A 343 -3.11 -26.94 -25.77
C ALA A 343 -3.30 -25.58 -26.47
N GLY A 344 -2.21 -24.98 -27.01
CA GLY A 344 -2.25 -23.68 -27.69
C GLY A 344 -2.59 -22.50 -26.77
N LYS A 345 -2.29 -22.63 -25.47
CA LYS A 345 -2.58 -21.62 -24.45
C LYS A 345 -1.37 -20.78 -24.05
N LEU A 346 -0.20 -21.06 -24.62
CA LEU A 346 0.97 -20.22 -24.43
C LEU A 346 0.90 -19.05 -25.40
N GLY A 347 0.73 -17.84 -24.87
CA GLY A 347 0.75 -16.60 -25.63
C GLY A 347 2.19 -16.18 -25.97
N ILE A 348 2.37 -15.63 -27.18
CA ILE A 348 3.63 -14.96 -27.58
C ILE A 348 3.31 -13.49 -27.75
N GLU A 349 3.80 -12.68 -26.82
CA GLU A 349 3.40 -11.30 -26.68
C GLU A 349 4.55 -10.33 -27.01
N GLY A 350 4.19 -9.24 -27.69
CA GLY A 350 5.13 -8.19 -28.09
C GLY A 350 5.28 -7.07 -27.06
N LYS A 351 5.92 -5.99 -27.50
CA LYS A 351 6.25 -4.82 -26.65
C LYS A 351 5.03 -4.08 -26.10
N ASP A 352 3.87 -4.20 -26.75
CA ASP A 352 2.66 -3.49 -26.37
C ASP A 352 1.73 -4.28 -25.43
N TYR A 353 2.10 -5.50 -25.11
CA TYR A 353 1.33 -6.31 -24.18
C TYR A 353 1.31 -5.69 -22.78
N VAL A 354 0.12 -5.41 -22.27
CA VAL A 354 -0.11 -4.94 -20.90
C VAL A 354 -0.21 -6.16 -20.00
N VAL A 355 0.76 -6.31 -19.10
CA VAL A 355 0.85 -7.45 -18.19
C VAL A 355 -0.33 -7.47 -17.24
N GLN A 356 -0.86 -8.67 -16.98
CA GLN A 356 -1.98 -8.87 -16.07
C GLN A 356 -1.51 -9.54 -14.79
N ASP A 357 -2.18 -9.23 -13.68
CA ASP A 357 -1.86 -9.84 -12.38
C ASP A 357 -1.97 -11.37 -12.44
N GLY A 358 -0.91 -12.04 -12.01
CA GLY A 358 -0.79 -13.50 -12.01
C GLY A 358 -0.31 -14.10 -13.35
N ASP A 359 0.03 -13.29 -14.35
CA ASP A 359 0.66 -13.81 -15.56
C ASP A 359 1.94 -14.58 -15.23
N ILE A 360 2.09 -15.79 -15.73
CA ILE A 360 3.33 -16.56 -15.68
C ILE A 360 4.13 -16.24 -16.93
N MET A 361 5.32 -15.64 -16.75
CA MET A 361 6.05 -15.03 -17.86
C MET A 361 7.46 -15.57 -18.02
N HIS A 362 7.86 -15.75 -19.29
CA HIS A 362 9.23 -15.99 -19.66
C HIS A 362 9.67 -15.00 -20.75
N PHE A 363 10.68 -14.17 -20.42
CA PHE A 363 11.15 -13.12 -21.34
C PHE A 363 12.25 -13.63 -22.25
N ARG A 364 12.14 -13.33 -23.54
CA ARG A 364 13.18 -13.55 -24.55
C ARG A 364 13.81 -12.20 -24.88
N PHE A 365 15.09 -12.10 -24.71
CA PHE A 365 15.88 -10.89 -24.91
C PHE A 365 17.19 -11.21 -25.60
N ASN A 366 17.80 -10.19 -26.20
CA ASN A 366 19.14 -10.24 -26.78
C ASN A 366 19.93 -9.04 -26.26
N VAL A 367 21.15 -9.29 -25.76
CA VAL A 367 22.05 -8.27 -25.21
C VAL A 367 23.20 -8.04 -26.18
#